data_5eaa047dd5903588d0efdf4ba19d034f
#
_entry.id   5eaa047dd5903588d0efdf4ba19d034f
#
_cell.length_a   1.000
_cell.length_b   1.000
_cell.length_c   1.000
_cell.angle_alpha   90.00
_cell.angle_beta   90.00
_cell.angle_gamma   90.00
#
_symmetry.space_group_name_H-M   'P 1'
#
loop_
_entity.id
_entity.type
_entity.pdbx_description
1 polymer ?
#
loop_
_entity_poly.entity_id
_entity_poly.type
_entity_poly.pdbx_seq_one_letter_code
_entity_poly.pdbx_strand_id
1 'polypeptide(L)'
;MKGTKNLTQGPILKQLFTLAMPIMATSFIQMAYSLTDMAWVGRIGSEAIAAVGSVGILTWMSTSISLLNKVGSEVSVGQAIGAQNEQAARAFASHNLTLSLLISLSWGALLFIFATPIISIYELEPHIAKMAVEYLRIIATAFPFVFLSAAFTGIFNAAGRSKIPFSINGIGPVSYTHLRAHETELHL
;
A
#
# COMPACT_ATOMS: atom_id res chain seq x y z
N MET A 1 -23.60 4.72 -13.82
CA MET A 1 -22.38 5.39 -13.29
C MET A 1 -21.76 6.24 -14.38
N LYS A 2 -21.86 7.58 -14.29
CA LYS A 2 -21.15 8.46 -15.23
C LYS A 2 -19.63 8.27 -15.04
N GLY A 3 -18.95 7.71 -16.03
CA GLY A 3 -17.49 7.61 -16.08
C GLY A 3 -16.85 6.24 -15.82
N THR A 4 -17.58 5.14 -15.68
CA THR A 4 -17.03 3.80 -15.79
C THR A 4 -16.72 3.50 -17.25
N LYS A 5 -15.50 3.02 -17.54
CA LYS A 5 -15.18 2.52 -18.87
C LYS A 5 -15.80 1.14 -19.04
N ASN A 6 -16.54 0.97 -20.13
CA ASN A 6 -17.02 -0.36 -20.49
C ASN A 6 -15.86 -1.18 -21.08
N LEU A 7 -15.31 -2.06 -20.27
CA LEU A 7 -14.19 -2.93 -20.64
C LEU A 7 -14.62 -4.20 -21.39
N THR A 8 -15.93 -4.41 -21.54
CA THR A 8 -16.49 -5.60 -22.21
C THR A 8 -16.63 -5.42 -23.73
N GLN A 9 -16.40 -4.21 -24.27
CA GLN A 9 -16.56 -3.91 -25.68
C GLN A 9 -15.24 -3.44 -26.30
N GLY A 10 -14.88 -3.96 -27.47
CA GLY A 10 -13.71 -3.55 -28.27
C GLY A 10 -12.55 -4.55 -28.21
N PRO A 11 -11.40 -4.24 -28.87
CA PRO A 11 -10.27 -5.16 -28.94
C PRO A 11 -9.62 -5.35 -27.56
N ILE A 12 -9.61 -6.58 -27.09
CA ILE A 12 -9.18 -7.01 -25.76
C ILE A 12 -7.77 -6.50 -25.44
N LEU A 13 -6.82 -6.66 -26.36
CA LEU A 13 -5.44 -6.23 -26.18
C LEU A 13 -5.31 -4.74 -25.89
N LYS A 14 -6.03 -3.89 -26.65
CA LYS A 14 -6.00 -2.44 -26.43
C LYS A 14 -6.54 -2.05 -25.06
N GLN A 15 -7.60 -2.71 -24.61
CA GLN A 15 -8.19 -2.47 -23.30
C GLN A 15 -7.27 -2.93 -22.17
N LEU A 16 -6.66 -4.12 -22.34
CA LEU A 16 -5.70 -4.68 -21.40
C LEU A 16 -4.49 -3.73 -21.22
N PHE A 17 -3.88 -3.28 -22.31
CA PHE A 17 -2.76 -2.35 -22.24
C PHE A 17 -3.15 -1.00 -21.63
N THR A 18 -4.33 -0.47 -21.96
CA THR A 18 -4.80 0.80 -21.40
C THR A 18 -4.98 0.74 -19.88
N LEU A 19 -5.37 -0.42 -19.35
CA LEU A 19 -5.53 -0.65 -17.92
C LEU A 19 -4.20 -1.00 -17.25
N ALA A 20 -3.41 -1.87 -17.88
CA ALA A 20 -2.16 -2.39 -17.33
C ALA A 20 -1.05 -1.33 -17.23
N MET A 21 -0.89 -0.47 -18.24
CA MET A 21 0.19 0.53 -18.27
C MET A 21 0.22 1.46 -17.04
N PRO A 22 -0.89 2.08 -16.60
CA PRO A 22 -0.87 2.88 -15.37
C PRO A 22 -0.57 2.06 -14.11
N ILE A 23 -1.05 0.80 -14.06
CA ILE A 23 -0.79 -0.10 -12.93
C ILE A 23 0.70 -0.46 -12.87
N MET A 24 1.30 -0.82 -14.00
CA MET A 24 2.74 -1.08 -14.09
C MET A 24 3.56 0.15 -13.70
N ALA A 25 3.21 1.32 -14.22
CA ALA A 25 3.90 2.57 -13.88
C ALA A 25 3.81 2.87 -12.37
N THR A 26 2.67 2.63 -11.73
CA THR A 26 2.53 2.75 -10.26
C THR A 26 3.49 1.81 -9.54
N SER A 27 3.62 0.56 -9.99
CA SER A 27 4.51 -0.44 -9.38
C SER A 27 5.98 -0.04 -9.54
N PHE A 28 6.38 0.52 -10.69
CA PHE A 28 7.73 1.05 -10.89
C PHE A 28 8.04 2.23 -9.96
N ILE A 29 7.10 3.16 -9.79
CA ILE A 29 7.27 4.30 -8.87
C ILE A 29 7.42 3.79 -7.43
N GLN A 30 6.59 2.84 -7.01
CA GLN A 30 6.67 2.25 -5.67
C GLN A 30 8.00 1.52 -5.45
N MET A 31 8.50 0.79 -6.45
CA MET A 31 9.80 0.12 -6.38
C MET A 31 10.95 1.13 -6.26
N ALA A 32 10.96 2.19 -7.07
CA ALA A 32 11.96 3.24 -7.01
C ALA A 32 11.94 3.96 -5.64
N TYR A 33 10.74 4.24 -5.11
CA TYR A 33 10.56 4.80 -3.78
C TYR A 33 11.15 3.88 -2.69
N SER A 34 10.84 2.58 -2.73
CA SER A 34 11.35 1.61 -1.76
C SER A 34 12.88 1.49 -1.78
N LEU A 35 13.49 1.51 -2.97
CA LEU A 35 14.95 1.51 -3.12
C LEU A 35 15.58 2.79 -2.58
N THR A 36 14.96 3.94 -2.84
CA THR A 36 15.42 5.22 -2.31
C THR A 36 15.34 5.25 -0.79
N ASP A 37 14.24 4.78 -0.21
CA ASP A 37 14.06 4.72 1.24
C ASP A 37 15.11 3.82 1.91
N MET A 38 15.37 2.64 1.34
CA MET A 38 16.41 1.72 1.82
C MET A 38 17.82 2.36 1.73
N ALA A 39 18.11 3.12 0.67
CA ALA A 39 19.38 3.81 0.54
C ALA A 39 19.56 4.91 1.61
N TRP A 40 18.47 5.59 2.00
CA TRP A 40 18.51 6.57 3.08
C TRP A 40 18.69 5.92 4.46
N VAL A 41 17.96 4.83 4.74
CA VAL A 41 18.14 4.06 5.98
C VAL A 41 19.59 3.57 6.09
N GLY A 42 20.19 3.16 4.96
CA GLY A 42 21.60 2.75 4.90
C GLY A 42 22.60 3.84 5.32
N ARG A 43 22.27 5.12 5.12
CA ARG A 43 23.11 6.25 5.56
C ARG A 43 23.06 6.48 7.07
N ILE A 44 22.01 6.05 7.76
CA ILE A 44 21.88 6.19 9.22
C ILE A 44 22.82 5.20 9.93
N GLY A 45 23.06 4.04 9.34
CA GLY A 45 23.97 3.03 9.86
C GLY A 45 23.44 1.60 9.75
N SER A 46 24.31 0.64 9.99
CA SER A 46 24.01 -0.80 9.92
C SER A 46 22.96 -1.23 10.94
N GLU A 47 22.94 -0.62 12.11
CA GLU A 47 21.96 -0.91 13.18
C GLU A 47 20.52 -0.53 12.75
N ALA A 48 20.37 0.61 12.06
CA ALA A 48 19.09 1.04 11.52
C ALA A 48 18.58 0.06 10.44
N ILE A 49 19.47 -0.40 9.56
CA ILE A 49 19.14 -1.44 8.56
C ILE A 49 18.71 -2.73 9.25
N ALA A 50 19.42 -3.16 10.30
CA ALA A 50 19.08 -4.37 11.04
C ALA A 50 17.71 -4.25 11.73
N ALA A 51 17.40 -3.09 12.33
CA ALA A 51 16.11 -2.83 12.96
C ALA A 51 14.95 -2.84 11.94
N VAL A 52 15.09 -2.12 10.81
CA VAL A 52 14.08 -2.10 9.74
C VAL A 52 13.93 -3.47 9.08
N GLY A 53 15.05 -4.17 8.84
CA GLY A 53 15.07 -5.51 8.25
C GLY A 53 14.35 -6.55 9.11
N SER A 54 14.51 -6.49 10.43
CA SER A 54 13.82 -7.41 11.35
C SER A 54 12.30 -7.27 11.32
N VAL A 55 11.80 -6.06 11.06
CA VAL A 55 10.35 -5.77 10.89
C VAL A 55 9.86 -6.11 9.48
N GLY A 56 10.77 -6.38 8.55
CA GLY A 56 10.45 -6.58 7.12
C GLY A 56 9.42 -7.69 6.87
N ILE A 57 9.50 -8.82 7.56
CA ILE A 57 8.52 -9.92 7.44
C ILE A 57 7.13 -9.46 7.85
N LEU A 58 7.00 -8.71 8.95
CA LEU A 58 5.72 -8.20 9.44
C LEU A 58 5.12 -7.18 8.47
N THR A 59 5.96 -6.34 7.89
CA THR A 59 5.54 -5.39 6.85
C THR A 59 5.07 -6.11 5.60
N TRP A 60 5.78 -7.16 5.17
CA TRP A 60 5.39 -7.98 4.03
C TRP A 60 4.07 -8.72 4.28
N MET A 61 3.86 -9.29 5.48
CA MET A 61 2.58 -9.88 5.87
C MET A 61 1.46 -8.86 5.82
N SER A 62 1.67 -7.66 6.35
CA SER A 62 0.70 -6.57 6.33
C SER A 62 0.31 -6.19 4.90
N THR A 63 1.30 -6.08 4.01
CA THR A 63 1.08 -5.81 2.59
C THR A 63 0.27 -6.94 1.94
N SER A 64 0.55 -8.20 2.27
CA SER A 64 -0.18 -9.35 1.75
C SER A 64 -1.64 -9.37 2.19
N ILE A 65 -1.92 -9.05 3.46
CA ILE A 65 -3.30 -8.92 3.97
C ILE A 65 -4.04 -7.78 3.25
N SER A 66 -3.38 -6.63 3.06
CA SER A 66 -3.93 -5.50 2.32
C SER A 66 -4.23 -5.87 0.86
N LEU A 67 -3.35 -6.66 0.22
CA LEU A 67 -3.51 -7.12 -1.16
C LEU A 67 -4.72 -8.06 -1.32
N LEU A 68 -4.98 -8.94 -0.35
CA LEU A 68 -6.18 -9.79 -0.37
C LEU A 68 -7.46 -8.95 -0.46
N ASN A 69 -7.57 -7.91 0.36
CA ASN A 69 -8.72 -7.03 0.34
C ASN A 69 -8.82 -6.20 -0.95
N LYS A 70 -7.68 -5.72 -1.46
CA LYS A 70 -7.61 -5.01 -2.75
C LYS A 70 -8.10 -5.89 -3.89
N VAL A 71 -7.59 -7.11 -4.01
CA VAL A 71 -8.00 -8.07 -5.07
C VAL A 71 -9.46 -8.46 -4.90
N GLY A 72 -9.92 -8.70 -3.67
CA GLY A 72 -11.33 -8.92 -3.37
C GLY A 72 -12.22 -7.79 -3.87
N SER A 73 -11.80 -6.54 -3.68
CA SER A 73 -12.49 -5.35 -4.21
C SER A 73 -12.49 -5.33 -5.75
N GLU A 74 -11.34 -5.60 -6.36
CA GLU A 74 -11.21 -5.62 -7.84
C GLU A 74 -12.17 -6.64 -8.46
N VAL A 75 -12.26 -7.83 -7.88
CA VAL A 75 -13.11 -8.91 -8.40
C VAL A 75 -14.59 -8.62 -8.15
N SER A 76 -14.99 -8.37 -6.89
CA SER A 76 -16.41 -8.22 -6.53
C SER A 76 -17.05 -7.00 -7.18
N VAL A 77 -16.38 -5.85 -7.12
CA VAL A 77 -16.86 -4.61 -7.75
C VAL A 77 -16.82 -4.73 -9.27
N GLY A 78 -15.77 -5.32 -9.83
CA GLY A 78 -15.62 -5.51 -11.28
C GLY A 78 -16.70 -6.40 -11.86
N GLN A 79 -17.02 -7.51 -11.22
CA GLN A 79 -18.11 -8.41 -11.63
C GLN A 79 -19.48 -7.72 -11.56
N ALA A 80 -19.75 -6.96 -10.50
CA ALA A 80 -20.99 -6.21 -10.36
C ALA A 80 -21.15 -5.13 -11.43
N ILE A 81 -20.07 -4.42 -11.78
CA ILE A 81 -20.05 -3.45 -12.89
C ILE A 81 -20.28 -4.16 -14.22
N GLY A 82 -19.61 -5.28 -14.47
CA GLY A 82 -19.77 -6.09 -15.69
C GLY A 82 -21.19 -6.61 -15.87
N ALA A 83 -21.85 -6.98 -14.77
CA ALA A 83 -23.26 -7.37 -14.74
C ALA A 83 -24.25 -6.17 -14.82
N GLN A 84 -23.77 -4.95 -14.97
CA GLN A 84 -24.56 -3.71 -14.95
C GLN A 84 -25.41 -3.50 -13.68
N ASN A 85 -24.99 -4.11 -12.58
CA ASN A 85 -25.66 -3.99 -11.29
C ASN A 85 -24.95 -2.91 -10.42
N GLU A 86 -25.38 -1.67 -10.60
CA GLU A 86 -24.80 -0.53 -9.86
C GLU A 86 -25.02 -0.63 -8.35
N GLN A 87 -26.15 -1.17 -7.92
CA GLN A 87 -26.46 -1.29 -6.50
C GLN A 87 -25.49 -2.29 -5.82
N ALA A 88 -25.26 -3.43 -6.43
CA ALA A 88 -24.30 -4.42 -5.95
C ALA A 88 -22.88 -3.86 -5.98
N ALA A 89 -22.48 -3.14 -7.03
CA ALA A 89 -21.15 -2.54 -7.12
C ALA A 89 -20.90 -1.54 -5.99
N ARG A 90 -21.87 -0.69 -5.66
CA ARG A 90 -21.77 0.25 -4.53
C ARG A 90 -21.74 -0.47 -3.18
N ALA A 91 -22.56 -1.50 -3.00
CA ALA A 91 -22.58 -2.29 -1.78
C ALA A 91 -21.25 -3.00 -1.55
N PHE A 92 -20.68 -3.67 -2.57
CA PHE A 92 -19.36 -4.30 -2.47
C PHE A 92 -18.25 -3.30 -2.19
N ALA A 93 -18.24 -2.15 -2.86
CA ALA A 93 -17.26 -1.10 -2.59
C ALA A 93 -17.33 -0.62 -1.13
N SER A 94 -18.53 -0.34 -0.62
CA SER A 94 -18.73 0.09 0.77
C SER A 94 -18.30 -0.98 1.78
N HIS A 95 -18.71 -2.24 1.57
CA HIS A 95 -18.32 -3.34 2.46
C HIS A 95 -16.82 -3.58 2.45
N ASN A 96 -16.16 -3.50 1.28
CA ASN A 96 -14.71 -3.66 1.19
C ASN A 96 -13.95 -2.55 1.92
N LEU A 97 -14.42 -1.29 1.87
CA LEU A 97 -13.82 -0.20 2.63
C LEU A 97 -13.97 -0.41 4.13
N THR A 98 -15.17 -0.81 4.58
CA THR A 98 -15.43 -1.10 6.01
C THR A 98 -14.56 -2.26 6.48
N LEU A 99 -14.49 -3.35 5.69
CA LEU A 99 -13.67 -4.52 6.00
C LEU A 99 -12.18 -4.16 6.04
N SER A 100 -11.70 -3.34 5.09
CA SER A 100 -10.34 -2.83 5.06
C SER A 100 -10.00 -2.07 6.34
N LEU A 101 -10.89 -1.20 6.78
CA LEU A 101 -10.71 -0.43 8.02
C LEU A 101 -10.67 -1.34 9.26
N LEU A 102 -11.61 -2.28 9.36
CA LEU A 102 -11.67 -3.21 10.49
C LEU A 102 -10.43 -4.10 10.56
N ILE A 103 -10.01 -4.69 9.43
CA ILE A 103 -8.81 -5.52 9.37
C ILE A 103 -7.57 -4.69 9.72
N SER A 104 -7.43 -3.49 9.18
CA SER A 104 -6.25 -2.65 9.43
C SER A 104 -6.15 -2.18 10.87
N LEU A 105 -7.27 -1.82 11.49
CA LEU A 105 -7.31 -1.45 12.91
C LEU A 105 -6.98 -2.63 13.81
N SER A 106 -7.58 -3.80 13.54
CA SER A 106 -7.32 -5.02 14.33
C SER A 106 -5.86 -5.48 14.19
N TRP A 107 -5.33 -5.53 12.96
CA TRP A 107 -3.96 -5.91 12.68
C TRP A 107 -2.96 -4.90 13.23
N GLY A 108 -3.21 -3.61 13.01
CA GLY A 108 -2.38 -2.53 13.54
C GLY A 108 -2.35 -2.52 15.07
N ALA A 109 -3.50 -2.67 15.73
CA ALA A 109 -3.58 -2.77 17.18
C ALA A 109 -2.81 -3.99 17.71
N LEU A 110 -2.94 -5.16 17.05
CA LEU A 110 -2.19 -6.36 17.40
C LEU A 110 -0.68 -6.10 17.34
N LEU A 111 -0.18 -5.59 16.23
CA LEU A 111 1.25 -5.33 16.07
C LEU A 111 1.75 -4.21 17.00
N PHE A 112 0.94 -3.19 17.26
CA PHE A 112 1.29 -2.10 18.18
C PHE A 112 1.42 -2.57 19.63
N ILE A 113 0.42 -3.34 20.11
CA ILE A 113 0.37 -3.84 21.48
C ILE A 113 1.45 -4.91 21.72
N PHE A 114 1.59 -5.84 20.78
CA PHE A 114 2.52 -6.96 20.89
C PHE A 114 3.89 -6.69 20.22
N ALA A 115 4.22 -5.44 19.90
CA ALA A 115 5.50 -5.10 19.27
C ALA A 115 6.70 -5.65 20.04
N THR A 116 6.74 -5.44 21.37
CA THR A 116 7.86 -5.90 22.20
C THR A 116 8.02 -7.42 22.24
N PRO A 117 6.97 -8.23 22.56
CA PRO A 117 7.11 -9.68 22.54
C PRO A 117 7.40 -10.25 21.15
N ILE A 118 6.87 -9.64 20.09
CA ILE A 118 7.16 -10.08 18.70
C ILE A 118 8.64 -9.86 18.36
N ILE A 119 9.17 -8.67 18.64
CA ILE A 119 10.57 -8.36 18.35
C ILE A 119 11.53 -9.15 19.23
N SER A 120 11.15 -9.49 20.46
CA SER A 120 12.01 -10.30 21.34
C SER A 120 12.33 -11.71 20.80
N ILE A 121 11.49 -12.23 19.89
CA ILE A 121 11.72 -13.54 19.24
C ILE A 121 12.98 -13.52 18.35
N TYR A 122 13.39 -12.35 17.87
CA TYR A 122 14.54 -12.21 16.98
C TYR A 122 15.90 -12.18 17.73
N GLU A 123 15.89 -12.15 19.07
CA GLU A 123 17.09 -12.15 19.92
C GLU A 123 18.12 -11.07 19.51
N LEU A 124 17.63 -9.88 19.12
CA LEU A 124 18.45 -8.76 18.69
C LEU A 124 19.19 -8.12 19.88
N GLU A 125 20.28 -7.44 19.61
CA GLU A 125 20.94 -6.58 20.60
C GLU A 125 19.93 -5.58 21.18
N PRO A 126 19.99 -5.26 22.50
CA PRO A 126 18.96 -4.44 23.18
C PRO A 126 18.69 -3.11 22.51
N HIS A 127 19.73 -2.48 21.96
CA HIS A 127 19.60 -1.20 21.25
C HIS A 127 18.85 -1.36 19.93
N ILE A 128 19.18 -2.36 19.13
CA ILE A 128 18.52 -2.67 17.85
C ILE A 128 17.06 -3.10 18.08
N ALA A 129 16.84 -3.94 19.11
CA ALA A 129 15.48 -4.35 19.48
C ALA A 129 14.58 -3.15 19.84
N LYS A 130 15.11 -2.19 20.59
CA LYS A 130 14.37 -0.95 20.90
C LYS A 130 14.00 -0.18 19.65
N MET A 131 14.94 0.04 18.73
CA MET A 131 14.69 0.71 17.45
C MET A 131 13.64 -0.04 16.61
N ALA A 132 13.72 -1.36 16.55
CA ALA A 132 12.76 -2.20 15.82
C ALA A 132 11.34 -2.10 16.41
N VAL A 133 11.19 -2.09 17.73
CA VAL A 133 9.89 -1.92 18.41
C VAL A 133 9.29 -0.55 18.13
N GLU A 134 10.09 0.52 18.23
CA GLU A 134 9.65 1.89 17.94
C GLU A 134 9.21 2.00 16.47
N TYR A 135 10.02 1.50 15.55
CA TYR A 135 9.70 1.47 14.12
C TYR A 135 8.42 0.70 13.83
N LEU A 136 8.25 -0.51 14.39
CA LEU A 136 7.05 -1.32 14.23
C LEU A 136 5.80 -0.59 14.72
N ARG A 137 5.86 0.07 15.88
CA ARG A 137 4.73 0.83 16.42
C ARG A 137 4.34 1.99 15.52
N ILE A 138 5.31 2.73 14.99
CA ILE A 138 5.04 3.83 14.05
C ILE A 138 4.34 3.32 12.80
N ILE A 139 4.86 2.25 12.17
CA ILE A 139 4.25 1.66 10.98
C ILE A 139 2.83 1.13 11.29
N ALA A 140 2.63 0.49 12.44
CA ALA A 140 1.32 -0.03 12.82
C ALA A 140 0.23 1.05 12.85
N THR A 141 0.57 2.27 13.25
CA THR A 141 -0.38 3.41 13.21
C THR A 141 -0.71 3.88 11.79
N ALA A 142 0.14 3.58 10.81
CA ALA A 142 -0.09 3.95 9.42
C ALA A 142 -0.94 2.92 8.64
N PHE A 143 -1.11 1.70 9.14
CA PHE A 143 -1.84 0.64 8.42
C PHE A 143 -3.27 0.99 8.01
N PRO A 144 -4.10 1.72 8.80
CA PRO A 144 -5.43 2.13 8.35
C PRO A 144 -5.39 2.91 7.03
N PHE A 145 -4.43 3.81 6.88
CA PHE A 145 -4.25 4.60 5.66
C PHE A 145 -3.76 3.74 4.49
N VAL A 146 -2.81 2.84 4.73
CA VAL A 146 -2.25 1.94 3.71
C VAL A 146 -3.32 0.99 3.17
N PHE A 147 -4.09 0.37 4.06
CA PHE A 147 -5.13 -0.59 3.67
C PHE A 147 -6.29 0.09 2.95
N LEU A 148 -6.74 1.25 3.44
CA LEU A 148 -7.77 2.03 2.74
C LEU A 148 -7.30 2.47 1.35
N SER A 149 -6.06 2.94 1.22
CA SER A 149 -5.48 3.31 -0.07
C SER A 149 -5.46 2.12 -1.05
N ALA A 150 -5.11 0.92 -0.56
CA ALA A 150 -5.14 -0.30 -1.38
C ALA A 150 -6.57 -0.67 -1.80
N ALA A 151 -7.55 -0.61 -0.89
CA ALA A 151 -8.96 -0.87 -1.19
C ALA A 151 -9.52 0.12 -2.21
N PHE A 152 -9.25 1.42 -2.05
CA PHE A 152 -9.62 2.44 -3.05
C PHE A 152 -8.99 2.15 -4.41
N THR A 153 -7.70 1.78 -4.43
CA THR A 153 -7.00 1.40 -5.67
C THR A 153 -7.73 0.25 -6.35
N GLY A 154 -8.11 -0.80 -5.61
CA GLY A 154 -8.87 -1.93 -6.14
C GLY A 154 -10.22 -1.50 -6.74
N ILE A 155 -10.99 -0.67 -6.02
CA ILE A 155 -12.28 -0.16 -6.49
C ILE A 155 -12.13 0.66 -7.78
N PHE A 156 -11.15 1.56 -7.85
CA PHE A 156 -10.92 2.36 -9.07
C PHE A 156 -10.43 1.53 -10.25
N ASN A 157 -9.58 0.52 -10.00
CA ASN A 157 -9.15 -0.42 -11.04
C ASN A 157 -10.34 -1.21 -11.58
N ALA A 158 -11.21 -1.74 -10.70
CA ALA A 158 -12.44 -2.42 -11.07
C ALA A 158 -13.37 -1.55 -11.92
N ALA A 159 -13.42 -0.25 -11.63
CA ALA A 159 -14.19 0.72 -12.41
C ALA A 159 -13.52 1.14 -13.74
N GLY A 160 -12.37 0.56 -14.11
CA GLY A 160 -11.61 0.91 -15.32
C GLY A 160 -10.91 2.27 -15.24
N ARG A 161 -10.70 2.80 -14.04
CA ARG A 161 -10.13 4.14 -13.78
C ARG A 161 -8.76 4.09 -13.13
N SER A 162 -7.90 3.18 -13.57
CA SER A 162 -6.54 2.97 -13.03
C SER A 162 -5.64 4.22 -13.05
N LYS A 163 -5.97 5.22 -13.87
CA LYS A 163 -5.26 6.51 -13.91
C LYS A 163 -5.43 7.32 -12.62
N ILE A 164 -6.55 7.16 -11.90
CA ILE A 164 -6.80 7.90 -10.65
C ILE A 164 -5.84 7.46 -9.55
N PRO A 165 -5.78 6.16 -9.16
CA PRO A 165 -4.80 5.71 -8.19
C PRO A 165 -3.35 5.93 -8.66
N PHE A 166 -3.06 5.84 -9.96
CA PHE A 166 -1.75 6.19 -10.50
C PHE A 166 -1.36 7.64 -10.15
N SER A 167 -2.23 8.60 -10.42
CA SER A 167 -1.96 10.02 -10.13
C SER A 167 -1.80 10.27 -8.63
N ILE A 168 -2.67 9.69 -7.79
CA ILE A 168 -2.65 9.88 -6.34
C ILE A 168 -1.39 9.24 -5.73
N ASN A 169 -1.10 7.99 -6.10
CA ASN A 169 0.06 7.26 -5.59
C ASN A 169 1.40 7.77 -6.16
N GLY A 170 1.37 8.47 -7.29
CA GLY A 170 2.56 9.09 -7.87
C GLY A 170 2.95 10.41 -7.22
N ILE A 171 1.98 11.22 -6.76
CA ILE A 171 2.23 12.52 -6.14
C ILE A 171 3.02 12.37 -4.83
N GLY A 172 2.64 11.41 -3.96
CA GLY A 172 3.29 11.20 -2.67
C GLY A 172 4.79 10.93 -2.78
N PRO A 173 5.24 9.90 -3.50
CA PRO A 173 6.66 9.60 -3.69
C PRO A 173 7.44 10.73 -4.37
N VAL A 174 6.87 11.40 -5.38
CA VAL A 174 7.53 12.52 -6.06
C VAL A 174 7.72 13.70 -5.11
N SER A 175 6.70 14.06 -4.33
CA SER A 175 6.80 15.12 -3.32
C SER A 175 7.83 14.78 -2.24
N TYR A 176 7.85 13.53 -1.77
CA TYR A 176 8.80 13.06 -0.76
C TYR A 176 10.25 13.12 -1.26
N THR A 177 10.53 12.66 -2.47
CA THR A 177 11.88 12.72 -3.05
C THR A 177 12.33 14.16 -3.28
N HIS A 178 11.41 15.03 -3.69
CA HIS A 178 11.71 16.45 -3.90
C HIS A 178 12.01 17.18 -2.59
N LEU A 179 11.23 16.95 -1.55
CA LEU A 179 11.45 17.53 -0.22
C LEU A 179 12.78 17.06 0.39
N ARG A 180 13.08 15.76 0.27
CA ARG A 180 14.36 15.22 0.77
C ARG A 180 15.59 15.67 -0.03
N ALA A 181 15.47 15.91 -1.31
CA ALA A 181 16.56 16.49 -2.10
C ALA A 181 16.91 17.91 -1.60
N HIS A 182 15.92 18.71 -1.23
CA HIS A 182 16.12 20.02 -0.63
C HIS A 182 16.77 19.99 0.75
N GLU A 183 16.44 19.00 1.59
CA GLU A 183 17.09 18.85 2.91
C GLU A 183 18.57 18.50 2.80
N THR A 184 18.98 17.78 1.75
CA THR A 184 20.39 17.41 1.51
C THR A 184 21.24 18.60 1.05
N GLU A 185 20.67 19.57 0.35
CA GLU A 185 21.39 20.80 -0.06
C GLU A 185 21.60 21.78 1.10
N LEU A 186 20.80 21.69 2.16
CA LEU A 186 20.92 22.57 3.35
C LEU A 186 21.94 22.05 4.37
N HIS A 187 22.44 20.83 4.23
CA HIS A 187 23.41 20.21 5.15
C HIS A 187 24.79 19.96 4.52
N LEU A 188 25.06 20.47 3.32
CA LEU A 188 26.38 20.59 2.68
C LEU A 188 26.91 22.01 2.75
#